data_925c450af510f7a00a536a6bb685f0cc
#
_entry.id   925c450af510f7a00a536a6bb685f0cc
#
_cell.length_a   1.000
_cell.length_b   1.000
_cell.length_c   1.000
_cell.angle_alpha   90.00
_cell.angle_beta   90.00
_cell.angle_gamma   90.00
#
_symmetry.space_group_name_H-M   'P 1'
#
loop_
_entity.id
_entity.type
_entity.pdbx_description
1 polymer ?
#
loop_
_entity_poly.entity_id
_entity_poly.type
_entity_poly.pdbx_seq_one_letter_code
_entity_poly.pdbx_strand_id
1 'polypeptide(L)'
;MAKVGDTVFKVRSKNAGPFWVTIDIFCGGTDAFETIAGRLTSEDVARLFDQPSQTIKRFEIPDLNVVKFSLPRPVVQGDRFDRDMHGAQWAVLLAEYDLDAR
;
A
#
# COMPACT_ATOMS: atom_id res chain seq x y z
N MET A 1 18.14 -8.01 -0.75
CA MET A 1 17.13 -6.94 -0.69
C MET A 1 15.74 -7.56 -0.65
N ALA A 2 14.88 -7.03 0.21
CA ALA A 2 13.56 -7.60 0.43
C ALA A 2 12.49 -6.64 -0.07
N LYS A 3 12.08 -6.80 -1.31
CA LYS A 3 10.95 -6.04 -1.87
C LYS A 3 9.65 -6.58 -1.28
N VAL A 4 8.69 -5.68 -1.07
CA VAL A 4 7.37 -6.07 -0.56
C VAL A 4 6.75 -7.15 -1.45
N GLY A 5 6.79 -6.98 -2.77
CA GLY A 5 6.21 -7.92 -3.70
C GLY A 5 6.84 -9.32 -3.69
N ASP A 6 8.10 -9.42 -3.28
CA ASP A 6 8.81 -10.70 -3.19
C ASP A 6 8.54 -11.40 -1.85
N THR A 7 8.03 -10.67 -0.85
CA THR A 7 7.78 -11.19 0.49
C THR A 7 6.38 -11.74 0.65
N VAL A 8 5.41 -11.18 -0.09
CA VAL A 8 3.99 -11.46 0.08
C VAL A 8 3.43 -12.18 -1.15
N PHE A 9 2.22 -12.73 -0.96
CA PHE A 9 1.51 -13.39 -2.04
C PHE A 9 1.09 -12.41 -3.14
N LYS A 10 0.56 -11.23 -2.75
CA LYS A 10 -0.05 -10.33 -3.72
C LYS A 10 -0.25 -8.94 -3.11
N VAL A 11 -0.07 -7.91 -3.93
CA VAL A 11 -0.40 -6.52 -3.56
C VAL A 11 -1.42 -6.02 -4.57
N ARG A 12 -2.52 -5.46 -4.08
CA ARG A 12 -3.56 -4.87 -4.93
C ARG A 12 -3.92 -3.49 -4.43
N SER A 13 -4.27 -2.61 -5.36
CA SER A 13 -4.79 -1.29 -5.00
C SER A 13 -6.02 -0.99 -5.84
N LYS A 14 -6.91 -0.19 -5.28
CA LYS A 14 -8.12 0.24 -5.97
C LYS A 14 -8.60 1.56 -5.40
N ASN A 15 -9.40 2.28 -6.16
CA ASN A 15 -10.05 3.48 -5.68
C ASN A 15 -11.13 3.14 -4.66
N ALA A 16 -11.19 3.95 -3.60
CA ALA A 16 -12.24 3.90 -2.59
C ALA A 16 -12.97 5.24 -2.64
N GLY A 17 -13.81 5.40 -3.66
CA GLY A 17 -14.39 6.68 -4.01
C GLY A 17 -13.39 7.55 -4.78
N PRO A 18 -13.78 8.76 -5.20
CA PRO A 18 -12.93 9.59 -6.06
C PRO A 18 -11.72 10.21 -5.36
N PHE A 19 -11.71 10.24 -4.02
CA PHE A 19 -10.70 10.96 -3.25
C PHE A 19 -9.73 10.04 -2.51
N TRP A 20 -9.96 8.73 -2.50
CA TRP A 20 -9.15 7.79 -1.73
C TRP A 20 -8.71 6.61 -2.58
N VAL A 21 -7.58 6.03 -2.20
CA VAL A 21 -7.11 4.76 -2.76
C VAL A 21 -6.79 3.84 -1.58
N THR A 22 -7.10 2.55 -1.74
CA THR A 22 -6.72 1.54 -0.76
C THR A 22 -5.71 0.60 -1.37
N ILE A 23 -4.73 0.19 -0.57
CA ILE A 23 -3.72 -0.80 -0.96
C ILE A 23 -3.86 -1.98 0.00
N ASP A 24 -4.17 -3.15 -0.53
CA ASP A 24 -4.28 -4.37 0.26
C ASP A 24 -3.09 -5.26 -0.01
N ILE A 25 -2.36 -5.63 1.05
CA ILE A 25 -1.21 -6.53 0.97
C ILE A 25 -1.67 -7.89 1.49
N PHE A 26 -1.86 -8.83 0.58
CA PHE A 26 -2.24 -10.20 0.89
C PHE A 26 -0.96 -10.98 1.12
N CYS A 27 -0.62 -11.20 2.39
CA CYS A 27 0.68 -11.77 2.74
C CYS A 27 0.78 -13.26 2.40
N GLY A 28 -0.33 -13.99 2.48
CA GLY A 28 -0.36 -15.40 2.09
C GLY A 28 0.10 -16.36 3.16
N GLY A 29 0.50 -15.87 4.32
CA GLY A 29 0.95 -16.69 5.43
C GLY A 29 1.27 -15.85 6.65
N THR A 30 1.36 -16.51 7.81
CA THR A 30 1.60 -15.83 9.07
C THR A 30 2.98 -15.18 9.13
N ASP A 31 4.01 -15.86 8.64
CA ASP A 31 5.37 -15.32 8.68
C ASP A 31 5.50 -14.06 7.83
N ALA A 32 4.94 -14.07 6.63
CA ALA A 32 4.94 -12.90 5.76
C ALA A 32 4.12 -11.77 6.38
N PHE A 33 2.99 -12.09 7.00
CA PHE A 33 2.16 -11.09 7.67
C PHE A 33 2.93 -10.42 8.80
N GLU A 34 3.61 -11.20 9.65
CA GLU A 34 4.38 -10.64 10.75
C GLU A 34 5.53 -9.76 10.25
N THR A 35 6.19 -10.16 9.18
CA THR A 35 7.27 -9.38 8.57
C THR A 35 6.75 -8.03 8.09
N ILE A 36 5.67 -8.03 7.33
CA ILE A 36 5.09 -6.80 6.79
C ILE A 36 4.53 -5.93 7.91
N ALA A 37 3.78 -6.52 8.84
CA ALA A 37 3.20 -5.77 9.96
C ALA A 37 4.27 -5.12 10.85
N GLY A 38 5.41 -5.78 11.00
CA GLY A 38 6.49 -5.28 11.84
C GLY A 38 7.44 -4.31 11.15
N ARG A 39 7.55 -4.36 9.82
CA ARG A 39 8.58 -3.60 9.09
C ARG A 39 8.02 -2.51 8.18
N LEU A 40 6.83 -2.69 7.61
CA LEU A 40 6.24 -1.69 6.71
C LEU A 40 5.33 -0.77 7.51
N THR A 41 5.80 0.44 7.75
CA THR A 41 5.09 1.42 8.59
C THR A 41 4.34 2.43 7.74
N SER A 42 3.47 3.21 8.39
CA SER A 42 2.78 4.33 7.73
C SER A 42 3.77 5.37 7.22
N GLU A 43 4.87 5.59 7.93
CA GLU A 43 5.91 6.51 7.47
C GLU A 43 6.60 6.03 6.21
N ASP A 44 6.82 4.72 6.07
CA ASP A 44 7.40 4.16 4.84
C ASP A 44 6.50 4.43 3.65
N VAL A 45 5.19 4.19 3.81
CA VAL A 45 4.20 4.42 2.76
C VAL A 45 4.09 5.91 2.46
N ALA A 46 4.09 6.75 3.48
CA ALA A 46 4.05 8.20 3.32
C ALA A 46 5.22 8.71 2.48
N ARG A 47 6.42 8.20 2.75
CA ARG A 47 7.62 8.57 1.99
C ARG A 47 7.54 8.11 0.54
N LEU A 48 7.08 6.87 0.33
CA LEU A 48 6.96 6.30 -1.01
C LEU A 48 6.01 7.09 -1.90
N PHE A 49 4.90 7.55 -1.36
CA PHE A 49 3.87 8.24 -2.12
C PHE A 49 3.87 9.77 -1.92
N ASP A 50 4.88 10.28 -1.20
CA ASP A 50 5.03 11.72 -0.95
C ASP A 50 3.79 12.33 -0.32
N GLN A 51 3.33 11.70 0.76
CA GLN A 51 2.14 12.11 1.51
C GLN A 51 2.47 12.31 2.97
N PRO A 52 1.77 13.22 3.69
CA PRO A 52 1.94 13.28 5.14
C PRO A 52 1.49 11.99 5.81
N SER A 53 2.28 11.48 6.75
CA SER A 53 1.96 10.20 7.41
C SER A 53 0.63 10.25 8.17
N GLN A 54 0.23 11.41 8.66
CA GLN A 54 -1.03 11.58 9.38
C GLN A 54 -2.26 11.30 8.52
N THR A 55 -2.14 11.41 7.19
CA THR A 55 -3.27 11.19 6.27
C THR A 55 -3.44 9.71 5.92
N ILE A 56 -2.48 8.86 6.29
CA ILE A 56 -2.48 7.45 5.92
C ILE A 56 -3.09 6.63 7.05
N LYS A 57 -4.10 5.84 6.72
CA LYS A 57 -4.72 4.91 7.66
C LYS A 57 -4.17 3.52 7.41
N ARG A 58 -3.78 2.83 8.46
CA ARG A 58 -3.18 1.50 8.39
C ARG A 58 -4.00 0.52 9.22
N PHE A 59 -4.32 -0.61 8.62
CA PHE A 59 -5.12 -1.65 9.27
C PHE A 59 -4.41 -2.98 9.15
N GLU A 60 -4.36 -3.74 10.25
CA GLU A 60 -3.88 -5.11 10.26
C GLU A 60 -5.08 -6.04 10.42
N ILE A 61 -5.19 -7.03 9.54
CA ILE A 61 -6.27 -8.02 9.57
C ILE A 61 -5.63 -9.40 9.71
N PRO A 62 -5.28 -9.82 10.95
CA PRO A 62 -4.52 -11.06 11.16
C PRO A 62 -5.23 -12.32 10.66
N ASP A 63 -6.55 -12.37 10.81
CA ASP A 63 -7.32 -13.54 10.38
C ASP A 63 -7.19 -13.82 8.89
N LEU A 64 -6.89 -12.81 8.10
CA LEU A 64 -6.76 -12.93 6.65
C LEU A 64 -5.31 -12.79 6.19
N ASN A 65 -4.38 -12.53 7.10
CA ASN A 65 -2.98 -12.20 6.80
C ASN A 65 -2.89 -11.03 5.81
N VAL A 66 -3.66 -9.97 6.08
CA VAL A 66 -3.72 -8.78 5.24
C VAL A 66 -3.29 -7.55 6.03
N VAL A 67 -2.45 -6.73 5.41
CA VAL A 67 -2.15 -5.37 5.88
C VAL A 67 -2.73 -4.41 4.84
N LYS A 68 -3.52 -3.44 5.30
CA LYS A 68 -4.23 -2.52 4.42
C LYS A 68 -3.83 -1.09 4.71
N PHE A 69 -3.60 -0.32 3.67
CA PHE A 69 -3.36 1.12 3.77
C PHE A 69 -4.45 1.87 3.01
N SER A 70 -4.91 2.98 3.60
CA SER A 70 -5.85 3.89 2.94
C SER A 70 -5.19 5.26 2.86
N LEU A 71 -5.14 5.82 1.65
CA LEU A 71 -4.46 7.08 1.38
C LEU A 71 -5.37 8.02 0.58
N PRO A 72 -5.25 9.35 0.81
CA PRO A 72 -5.93 10.28 -0.08
C PRO A 72 -5.26 10.31 -1.44
N ARG A 73 -6.03 10.45 -2.50
CA ARG A 73 -5.49 10.59 -3.84
C ARG A 73 -5.05 12.03 -4.06
N PRO A 74 -3.87 12.25 -4.65
CA PRO A 74 -3.43 13.61 -5.00
C PRO A 74 -4.25 14.22 -6.14
N VAL A 75 -4.87 13.36 -6.97
CA VAL A 75 -5.70 13.78 -8.10
C VAL A 75 -7.02 13.03 -8.00
N VAL A 76 -8.15 13.73 -8.15
CA VAL A 76 -9.48 13.13 -8.10
C VAL A 76 -9.63 12.11 -9.22
N GLN A 77 -10.22 10.96 -8.91
CA GLN A 77 -10.45 9.90 -9.87
C GLN A 77 -11.21 10.42 -11.09
N GLY A 78 -10.70 10.14 -12.29
CA GLY A 78 -11.33 10.55 -13.53
C GLY A 78 -11.06 11.98 -13.94
N ASP A 79 -10.32 12.76 -13.16
CA ASP A 79 -9.85 14.06 -13.56
C ASP A 79 -8.89 13.91 -14.75
N ARG A 80 -8.83 14.91 -15.63
CA ARG A 80 -7.99 14.86 -16.82
C ARG A 80 -6.50 14.66 -16.52
N PHE A 81 -6.07 14.98 -15.29
CA PHE A 81 -4.69 14.78 -14.85
C PHE A 81 -4.48 13.44 -14.15
N ASP A 82 -5.54 12.64 -13.99
CA ASP A 82 -5.47 11.34 -13.34
C ASP A 82 -4.97 10.30 -14.35
N ARG A 83 -3.71 9.87 -14.18
CA ARG A 83 -3.10 8.86 -15.03
C ARG A 83 -3.36 7.44 -14.56
N ASP A 84 -3.98 7.28 -13.40
CA ASP A 84 -4.31 5.99 -12.81
C ASP A 84 -5.75 6.01 -12.33
N MET A 85 -6.67 6.04 -13.29
CA MET A 85 -8.10 6.15 -13.01
C MET A 85 -8.60 5.03 -12.11
N HIS A 86 -8.02 3.85 -12.19
CA HIS A 86 -8.45 2.68 -11.42
C HIS A 86 -7.66 2.47 -10.13
N GLY A 87 -6.64 3.26 -9.88
CA GLY A 87 -5.81 3.15 -8.69
C GLY A 87 -4.87 1.95 -8.70
N ALA A 88 -4.66 1.30 -9.85
CA ALA A 88 -3.90 0.05 -9.91
C ALA A 88 -2.38 0.25 -9.80
N GLN A 89 -1.87 1.41 -10.20
CA GLN A 89 -0.42 1.68 -10.20
C GLN A 89 0.17 1.78 -8.79
N TRP A 90 -0.65 2.11 -7.79
CA TRP A 90 -0.21 2.23 -6.41
C TRP A 90 0.30 0.89 -5.87
N ALA A 91 -0.38 -0.22 -6.24
CA ALA A 91 0.07 -1.54 -5.85
C ALA A 91 1.43 -1.88 -6.44
N VAL A 92 1.67 -1.50 -7.70
CA VAL A 92 2.95 -1.76 -8.37
C VAL A 92 4.08 -1.03 -7.66
N LEU A 93 3.89 0.24 -7.33
CA LEU A 93 4.91 1.03 -6.64
C LEU A 93 5.23 0.45 -5.26
N LEU A 94 4.20 0.05 -4.51
CA LEU A 94 4.43 -0.53 -3.19
C LEU A 94 5.10 -1.89 -3.27
N ALA A 95 4.74 -2.71 -4.25
CA ALA A 95 5.38 -4.02 -4.43
C ALA A 95 6.87 -3.91 -4.70
N GLU A 96 7.31 -2.83 -5.34
CA GLU A 96 8.71 -2.58 -5.62
C GLU A 96 9.48 -1.98 -4.44
N TYR A 97 8.79 -1.60 -3.37
CA TYR A 97 9.42 -0.97 -2.21
C TYR A 97 10.36 -1.96 -1.51
N ASP A 98 11.59 -1.52 -1.25
CA ASP A 98 12.59 -2.33 -0.57
C ASP A 98 12.50 -2.10 0.94
N LEU A 99 12.13 -3.13 1.68
CA LEU A 99 12.00 -3.07 3.15
C LEU A 99 13.33 -2.79 3.83
N ASP A 100 14.44 -3.03 3.16
CA ASP A 100 15.78 -2.81 3.70
C ASP A 100 16.38 -1.45 3.33
N ALA A 101 15.64 -0.62 2.60
CA ALA A 101 16.15 0.65 2.06
C ALA A 101 15.97 1.83 3.01
N ARG A 102 15.97 1.63 4.28
CA ARG A 102 15.80 2.71 5.27
C ARG A 102 17.10 3.36 5.64
#